data_df023d4adb0188fc53c3a9897a64c8e4
#
_entry.id   df023d4adb0188fc53c3a9897a64c8e4
#
_cell.length_a   1.000
_cell.length_b   1.000
_cell.length_c   1.000
_cell.angle_alpha   90.00
_cell.angle_beta   90.00
_cell.angle_gamma   90.00
#
_symmetry.space_group_name_H-M   'P 1'
#
loop_
_entity.id
_entity.type
_entity.pdbx_description
1 polymer ?
#
loop_
_entity_poly.entity_id
_entity_poly.type
_entity_poly.pdbx_seq_one_letter_code
_entity_poly.pdbx_strand_id
1 'polypeptide(L)'
;MRLLLIVISSMLVAAQEPDWKAVDAEALHLLQRYLRIPSTNPPADTRAAAELFRAELAKVGLEAKLFAAGPNGQINLIARLPGRDKTKKPLVLMNHFDVVPVDRAAWSMDPFGGIVKDGSIWGRGALDMKGIGVMQLMAVITMKKYGIVPDRDIVLFATCDEESGGDLGVRWMLKNHAAELDAEYVLDEGGFGTRDVLQKGKLVFGISVAEKQPAWLRIRAKGTAAHGSQPIPDNANMTLLRAIEKAMAAPPSGKQHPVIAQMLAAVGGEMDSNKFTNAIQKNTLSLTTLKSGVGDPVKVNVIPSTAEATLDCRLLPGVNAEEFISEMRARINDPRVTVELITTIDDTPATSFTTPLFETLRRVIKHHHPTAEVTPMMVPYSTDSPKFRRKGLPAYGFTPMILTAPVLATMHSDEERIPIDQFHIGVRMMFDVIKSVF
;
A
#
# COMPACT_ATOMS: atom_id res chain seq x y z
N MET A 1 -43.30 -57.00 4.44
CA MET A 1 -42.30 -56.05 4.89
C MET A 1 -41.98 -55.13 3.72
N ARG A 2 -42.64 -53.94 3.66
CA ARG A 2 -42.44 -52.94 2.58
C ARG A 2 -41.32 -51.98 2.98
N LEU A 3 -40.22 -52.01 2.23
CA LEU A 3 -39.14 -51.03 2.40
C LEU A 3 -39.58 -49.66 1.84
N LEU A 4 -39.66 -48.66 2.70
CA LEU A 4 -39.90 -47.27 2.32
C LEU A 4 -38.58 -46.66 1.91
N LEU A 5 -38.33 -46.48 0.59
CA LEU A 5 -37.22 -45.70 0.13
C LEU A 5 -37.50 -44.19 0.36
N ILE A 6 -36.82 -43.60 1.29
CA ILE A 6 -36.81 -42.15 1.46
C ILE A 6 -35.82 -41.59 0.46
N VAL A 7 -36.31 -41.04 -0.65
CA VAL A 7 -35.49 -40.25 -1.60
C VAL A 7 -35.32 -38.87 -0.96
N ILE A 8 -34.13 -38.62 -0.40
CA ILE A 8 -33.73 -37.27 0.01
C ILE A 8 -33.33 -36.52 -1.28
N SER A 9 -34.29 -35.77 -1.81
CA SER A 9 -34.03 -34.80 -2.87
C SER A 9 -33.21 -33.65 -2.27
N SER A 10 -31.90 -33.64 -2.51
CA SER A 10 -31.06 -32.47 -2.26
C SER A 10 -31.44 -31.38 -3.27
N MET A 11 -32.35 -30.50 -2.90
CA MET A 11 -32.55 -29.25 -3.65
C MET A 11 -31.23 -28.48 -3.62
N LEU A 12 -30.55 -28.44 -4.76
CA LEU A 12 -29.53 -27.41 -5.02
C LEU A 12 -30.27 -26.04 -4.97
N VAL A 13 -30.18 -25.36 -3.85
CA VAL A 13 -30.59 -23.95 -3.78
C VAL A 13 -29.59 -23.21 -4.67
N ALA A 14 -30.05 -22.76 -5.83
CA ALA A 14 -29.24 -21.87 -6.68
C ALA A 14 -28.84 -20.65 -5.83
N ALA A 15 -27.54 -20.35 -5.81
CA ALA A 15 -27.05 -19.19 -5.08
C ALA A 15 -27.77 -17.94 -5.63
N GLN A 16 -28.39 -17.19 -4.75
CA GLN A 16 -29.13 -15.99 -5.12
C GLN A 16 -28.12 -14.91 -5.50
N GLU A 17 -28.35 -14.18 -6.60
CA GLU A 17 -27.52 -13.03 -6.96
C GLU A 17 -27.67 -11.94 -5.89
N PRO A 18 -26.57 -11.26 -5.51
CA PRO A 18 -26.62 -10.21 -4.49
C PRO A 18 -27.52 -9.03 -4.89
N ASP A 19 -28.30 -8.53 -3.95
CA ASP A 19 -28.93 -7.20 -4.08
C ASP A 19 -27.88 -6.11 -3.95
N TRP A 20 -27.29 -5.75 -5.07
CA TRP A 20 -26.20 -4.78 -5.12
C TRP A 20 -26.57 -3.41 -4.58
N LYS A 21 -27.84 -3.00 -4.66
CA LYS A 21 -28.29 -1.73 -4.06
C LYS A 21 -28.20 -1.77 -2.55
N ALA A 22 -28.61 -2.87 -1.95
CA ALA A 22 -28.51 -3.07 -0.49
C ALA A 22 -27.04 -3.22 -0.06
N VAL A 23 -26.22 -3.98 -0.81
CA VAL A 23 -24.80 -4.17 -0.54
C VAL A 23 -24.03 -2.83 -0.63
N ASP A 24 -24.28 -2.01 -1.63
CA ASP A 24 -23.65 -0.69 -1.82
C ASP A 24 -23.98 0.25 -0.63
N ALA A 25 -25.25 0.27 -0.18
CA ALA A 25 -25.66 1.08 0.96
C ALA A 25 -25.02 0.59 2.28
N GLU A 26 -24.96 -0.73 2.50
CA GLU A 26 -24.32 -1.34 3.67
C GLU A 26 -22.80 -1.05 3.68
N ALA A 27 -22.14 -1.17 2.53
CA ALA A 27 -20.71 -0.90 2.36
C ALA A 27 -20.37 0.57 2.66
N LEU A 28 -21.13 1.52 2.11
CA LEU A 28 -20.91 2.94 2.34
C LEU A 28 -21.13 3.30 3.82
N HIS A 29 -22.18 2.78 4.43
CA HIS A 29 -22.42 3.00 5.87
C HIS A 29 -21.29 2.41 6.72
N LEU A 30 -20.79 1.21 6.38
CA LEU A 30 -19.67 0.59 7.07
C LEU A 30 -18.39 1.43 6.93
N LEU A 31 -18.09 1.93 5.73
CA LEU A 31 -16.93 2.78 5.50
C LEU A 31 -17.02 4.09 6.31
N GLN A 32 -18.20 4.72 6.38
CA GLN A 32 -18.41 5.89 7.23
C GLN A 32 -18.11 5.61 8.71
N ARG A 33 -18.58 4.49 9.24
CA ARG A 33 -18.29 4.06 10.61
C ARG A 33 -16.82 3.79 10.84
N TYR A 34 -16.17 3.16 9.87
CA TYR A 34 -14.76 2.83 9.95
C TYR A 34 -13.85 4.06 9.89
N LEU A 35 -14.16 5.03 9.02
CA LEU A 35 -13.43 6.29 8.94
C LEU A 35 -13.51 7.10 10.25
N ARG A 36 -14.57 6.95 11.05
CA ARG A 36 -14.72 7.59 12.37
C ARG A 36 -13.83 7.00 13.45
N ILE A 37 -13.13 5.92 13.19
CA ILE A 37 -12.18 5.32 14.12
C ILE A 37 -10.79 5.89 13.83
N PRO A 38 -10.21 6.75 14.69
CA PRO A 38 -8.86 7.25 14.50
C PRO A 38 -7.85 6.15 14.89
N SER A 39 -7.21 5.56 13.89
CA SER A 39 -6.19 4.53 14.04
C SER A 39 -4.83 5.02 13.56
N THR A 40 -4.46 6.25 13.96
CA THR A 40 -3.21 6.89 13.52
C THR A 40 -1.97 6.14 14.03
N ASN A 41 -0.97 6.03 13.16
CA ASN A 41 0.30 5.41 13.46
C ASN A 41 1.43 6.47 13.38
N PRO A 42 2.17 6.74 14.48
CA PRO A 42 1.99 6.19 15.83
C PRO A 42 0.75 6.69 16.58
N PRO A 43 0.23 6.01 17.62
CA PRO A 43 0.72 4.76 18.23
C PRO A 43 0.17 3.48 17.57
N ALA A 44 -0.64 3.55 16.51
CA ALA A 44 -1.30 2.43 15.84
C ALA A 44 -2.26 1.64 16.77
N ASP A 45 -3.10 2.33 17.56
CA ASP A 45 -4.17 1.65 18.29
C ASP A 45 -5.27 1.21 17.31
N THR A 46 -5.26 -0.05 16.94
CA THR A 46 -6.18 -0.64 15.96
C THR A 46 -7.29 -1.48 16.58
N ARG A 47 -7.42 -1.50 17.92
CA ARG A 47 -8.43 -2.31 18.63
C ARG A 47 -9.85 -2.02 18.15
N ALA A 48 -10.24 -0.76 18.08
CA ALA A 48 -11.59 -0.38 17.67
C ALA A 48 -11.89 -0.78 16.21
N ALA A 49 -10.90 -0.70 15.33
CA ALA A 49 -11.00 -1.12 13.94
C ALA A 49 -11.15 -2.65 13.82
N ALA A 50 -10.32 -3.40 14.55
CA ALA A 50 -10.38 -4.85 14.60
C ALA A 50 -11.72 -5.35 15.17
N GLU A 51 -12.23 -4.71 16.23
CA GLU A 51 -13.55 -5.04 16.82
C GLU A 51 -14.70 -4.70 15.87
N LEU A 52 -14.61 -3.62 15.09
CA LEU A 52 -15.60 -3.33 14.06
C LEU A 52 -15.67 -4.47 13.03
N PHE A 53 -14.52 -4.90 12.50
CA PHE A 53 -14.46 -6.00 11.52
C PHE A 53 -14.96 -7.31 12.12
N ARG A 54 -14.54 -7.64 13.35
CA ARG A 54 -14.99 -8.83 14.06
C ARG A 54 -16.51 -8.84 14.24
N ALA A 55 -17.10 -7.71 14.63
CA ALA A 55 -18.54 -7.59 14.83
C ALA A 55 -19.33 -7.75 13.51
N GLU A 56 -18.83 -7.18 12.40
CA GLU A 56 -19.49 -7.32 11.09
C GLU A 56 -19.41 -8.78 10.58
N LEU A 57 -18.27 -9.44 10.73
CA LEU A 57 -18.10 -10.85 10.36
C LEU A 57 -19.00 -11.78 11.20
N ALA A 58 -19.14 -11.51 12.50
CA ALA A 58 -19.99 -12.30 13.40
C ALA A 58 -21.48 -12.27 12.98
N LYS A 59 -21.98 -11.17 12.39
CA LYS A 59 -23.36 -11.06 11.89
C LYS A 59 -23.70 -12.11 10.82
N VAL A 60 -22.69 -12.56 10.08
CA VAL A 60 -22.84 -13.58 9.04
C VAL A 60 -22.30 -14.96 9.48
N GLY A 61 -21.96 -15.11 10.76
CA GLY A 61 -21.48 -16.38 11.32
C GLY A 61 -20.05 -16.72 10.91
N LEU A 62 -19.21 -15.72 10.67
CA LEU A 62 -17.76 -15.88 10.48
C LEU A 62 -17.01 -15.45 11.75
N GLU A 63 -16.15 -16.34 12.23
CA GLU A 63 -15.26 -16.05 13.36
C GLU A 63 -14.02 -15.28 12.89
N ALA A 64 -13.62 -14.28 13.67
CA ALA A 64 -12.36 -13.56 13.48
C ALA A 64 -11.47 -13.73 14.72
N LYS A 65 -10.23 -14.13 14.48
CA LYS A 65 -9.16 -14.22 15.47
C LYS A 65 -8.45 -12.89 15.57
N LEU A 66 -8.22 -12.41 16.79
CA LEU A 66 -7.46 -11.19 17.07
C LEU A 66 -6.11 -11.54 17.67
N PHE A 67 -5.05 -10.88 17.18
CA PHE A 67 -3.67 -11.11 17.58
C PHE A 67 -3.06 -9.81 18.08
N ALA A 68 -2.84 -9.71 19.38
CA ALA A 68 -2.21 -8.56 20.00
C ALA A 68 -0.68 -8.63 19.78
N ALA A 69 -0.15 -7.70 19.02
CA ALA A 69 1.28 -7.66 18.67
C ALA A 69 2.10 -6.66 19.49
N GLY A 70 1.45 -5.68 20.13
CA GLY A 70 2.12 -4.65 20.92
C GLY A 70 1.28 -4.15 22.10
N PRO A 71 1.89 -3.35 23.00
CA PRO A 71 1.26 -2.92 24.25
C PRO A 71 0.22 -1.80 24.08
N ASN A 72 0.25 -1.07 22.97
CA ASN A 72 -0.58 0.11 22.74
C ASN A 72 -1.83 -0.18 21.91
N GLY A 73 -2.28 -1.45 21.87
CA GLY A 73 -3.49 -1.83 21.15
C GLY A 73 -3.25 -2.16 19.66
N GLN A 74 -2.03 -2.50 19.31
CA GLN A 74 -1.70 -3.02 17.98
C GLN A 74 -2.30 -4.41 17.82
N ILE A 75 -3.40 -4.49 17.11
CA ILE A 75 -4.17 -5.73 16.87
C ILE A 75 -4.16 -6.07 15.38
N ASN A 76 -3.74 -7.28 15.06
CA ASN A 76 -3.96 -7.91 13.76
C ASN A 76 -5.21 -8.78 13.81
N LEU A 77 -5.91 -8.93 12.68
CA LEU A 77 -7.11 -9.75 12.58
C LEU A 77 -6.99 -10.76 11.44
N ILE A 78 -7.42 -12.00 11.70
CA ILE A 78 -7.61 -13.01 10.66
C ILE A 78 -9.03 -13.58 10.75
N ALA A 79 -9.71 -13.63 9.60
CA ALA A 79 -10.96 -14.37 9.44
C ALA A 79 -10.87 -15.24 8.18
N ARG A 80 -11.54 -16.40 8.22
CA ARG A 80 -11.52 -17.37 7.13
C ARG A 80 -12.93 -17.65 6.59
N LEU A 81 -13.14 -17.39 5.31
CA LEU A 81 -14.30 -17.88 4.57
C LEU A 81 -13.92 -19.25 3.95
N PRO A 82 -14.53 -20.35 4.37
CA PRO A 82 -14.20 -21.66 3.86
C PRO A 82 -14.57 -21.82 2.38
N GLY A 83 -13.65 -22.32 1.59
CA GLY A 83 -13.87 -22.78 0.22
C GLY A 83 -14.32 -24.23 0.14
N ARG A 84 -14.68 -24.68 -1.06
CA ARG A 84 -15.14 -26.05 -1.30
C ARG A 84 -13.98 -27.05 -1.44
N ASP A 85 -12.86 -26.67 -2.04
CA ASP A 85 -11.69 -27.51 -2.27
C ASP A 85 -10.61 -27.24 -1.19
N LYS A 86 -10.50 -28.18 -0.25
CA LYS A 86 -9.54 -28.10 0.86
C LYS A 86 -8.11 -28.51 0.46
N THR A 87 -7.90 -28.97 -0.75
CA THR A 87 -6.56 -29.30 -1.25
C THR A 87 -5.83 -28.08 -1.79
N LYS A 88 -6.56 -27.00 -2.10
CA LYS A 88 -6.01 -25.74 -2.58
C LYS A 88 -5.58 -24.85 -1.41
N LYS A 89 -4.41 -24.23 -1.54
CA LYS A 89 -4.00 -23.20 -0.58
C LYS A 89 -4.88 -21.96 -0.69
N PRO A 90 -5.07 -21.22 0.41
CA PRO A 90 -5.92 -20.02 0.45
C PRO A 90 -5.45 -18.90 -0.47
N LEU A 91 -6.37 -17.98 -0.78
CA LEU A 91 -6.07 -16.60 -1.15
C LEU A 91 -6.15 -15.73 0.11
N VAL A 92 -5.09 -14.98 0.41
CA VAL A 92 -5.11 -13.94 1.45
C VAL A 92 -5.54 -12.61 0.81
N LEU A 93 -6.59 -12.00 1.36
CA LEU A 93 -6.96 -10.60 1.15
C LEU A 93 -6.35 -9.81 2.29
N MET A 94 -5.38 -8.96 1.99
CA MET A 94 -4.66 -8.21 3.00
C MET A 94 -5.02 -6.74 2.95
N ASN A 95 -5.17 -6.15 4.13
CA ASN A 95 -5.34 -4.71 4.32
C ASN A 95 -4.73 -4.28 5.66
N HIS A 96 -4.50 -2.97 5.85
CA HIS A 96 -4.07 -2.43 7.13
C HIS A 96 -5.13 -1.55 7.77
N PHE A 97 -5.14 -1.54 9.10
CA PHE A 97 -6.07 -0.77 9.93
C PHE A 97 -5.56 0.64 10.23
N ASP A 98 -4.25 0.80 10.33
CA ASP A 98 -3.61 2.05 10.70
C ASP A 98 -3.63 3.07 9.54
N VAL A 99 -3.42 4.31 9.88
CA VAL A 99 -3.39 5.43 8.94
C VAL A 99 -2.33 6.44 9.38
N VAL A 100 -1.77 7.21 8.45
CA VAL A 100 -0.83 8.29 8.78
C VAL A 100 -1.47 9.37 9.67
N PRO A 101 -0.67 10.12 10.47
CA PRO A 101 -1.16 11.22 11.29
C PRO A 101 -1.84 12.33 10.49
N VAL A 102 -2.65 13.12 11.18
CA VAL A 102 -3.35 14.28 10.61
C VAL A 102 -3.01 15.57 11.37
N ASP A 103 -2.87 16.66 10.64
CA ASP A 103 -2.99 18.00 11.20
C ASP A 103 -4.44 18.48 11.00
N ARG A 104 -5.25 18.41 12.06
CA ARG A 104 -6.67 18.77 11.98
C ARG A 104 -6.91 20.21 11.51
N ALA A 105 -5.96 21.12 11.73
CA ALA A 105 -6.10 22.51 11.33
C ALA A 105 -5.96 22.70 9.80
N ALA A 106 -5.27 21.79 9.12
CA ALA A 106 -5.10 21.82 7.67
C ALA A 106 -6.29 21.21 6.91
N TRP A 107 -7.13 20.39 7.57
CA TRP A 107 -8.27 19.75 6.94
C TRP A 107 -9.47 20.68 6.77
N SER A 108 -10.05 20.68 5.57
CA SER A 108 -11.29 21.42 5.28
C SER A 108 -12.54 20.80 5.92
N MET A 109 -12.47 19.52 6.30
CA MET A 109 -13.51 18.76 7.00
C MET A 109 -12.88 17.91 8.09
N ASP A 110 -13.69 17.36 9.04
CA ASP A 110 -13.14 16.45 10.05
C ASP A 110 -12.52 15.22 9.38
N PRO A 111 -11.19 14.98 9.53
CA PRO A 111 -10.50 13.85 8.95
C PRO A 111 -11.04 12.49 9.40
N PHE A 112 -11.73 12.44 10.53
CA PHE A 112 -12.39 11.24 11.06
C PHE A 112 -13.92 11.38 11.09
N GLY A 113 -14.50 12.23 10.23
CA GLY A 113 -15.95 12.42 10.13
C GLY A 113 -16.66 11.37 9.28
N GLY A 114 -15.98 10.76 8.31
CA GLY A 114 -16.60 9.89 7.32
C GLY A 114 -17.70 10.63 6.55
N ILE A 115 -17.39 11.83 6.06
CA ILE A 115 -18.36 12.78 5.51
C ILE A 115 -18.60 12.48 4.04
N VAL A 116 -19.88 12.32 3.67
CA VAL A 116 -20.28 12.23 2.26
C VAL A 116 -20.57 13.63 1.75
N LYS A 117 -19.81 14.04 0.74
CA LYS A 117 -19.95 15.36 0.09
C LYS A 117 -19.47 15.30 -1.36
N ASP A 118 -20.17 15.98 -2.25
CA ASP A 118 -19.80 16.14 -3.67
C ASP A 118 -19.50 14.77 -4.37
N GLY A 119 -20.35 13.75 -4.11
CA GLY A 119 -20.22 12.42 -4.69
C GLY A 119 -19.03 11.59 -4.16
N SER A 120 -18.35 12.06 -3.14
CA SER A 120 -17.20 11.38 -2.51
C SER A 120 -17.42 11.17 -1.00
N ILE A 121 -16.76 10.15 -0.44
CA ILE A 121 -16.62 9.99 1.00
C ILE A 121 -15.22 10.48 1.40
N TRP A 122 -15.18 11.39 2.38
CA TRP A 122 -14.01 12.09 2.85
C TRP A 122 -13.55 11.57 4.20
N GLY A 123 -12.26 11.40 4.36
CA GLY A 123 -11.64 11.03 5.63
C GLY A 123 -10.24 10.44 5.45
N ARG A 124 -9.41 10.56 6.48
CA ARG A 124 -8.09 9.92 6.52
C ARG A 124 -8.24 8.40 6.47
N GLY A 125 -7.51 7.75 5.57
CA GLY A 125 -7.62 6.33 5.29
C GLY A 125 -8.70 5.98 4.26
N ALA A 126 -9.39 6.96 3.67
CA ALA A 126 -10.39 6.66 2.66
C ALA A 126 -9.77 5.92 1.48
N LEU A 127 -8.63 6.39 0.95
CA LEU A 127 -7.85 5.72 -0.09
C LEU A 127 -6.85 4.71 0.48
N ASP A 128 -6.16 5.07 1.56
CA ASP A 128 -5.05 4.33 2.14
C ASP A 128 -5.31 3.95 3.60
N MET A 129 -5.81 2.68 3.89
CA MET A 129 -6.49 1.86 2.90
C MET A 129 -7.84 1.32 3.45
N LYS A 130 -8.52 2.09 4.33
CA LYS A 130 -9.81 1.66 4.93
C LYS A 130 -10.88 1.38 3.87
N GLY A 131 -10.88 2.14 2.77
CA GLY A 131 -11.78 1.91 1.65
C GLY A 131 -11.59 0.52 1.05
N ILE A 132 -10.36 0.13 0.76
CA ILE A 132 -10.03 -1.20 0.23
C ILE A 132 -10.35 -2.27 1.28
N GLY A 133 -10.04 -2.02 2.56
CA GLY A 133 -10.38 -2.92 3.65
C GLY A 133 -11.88 -3.22 3.72
N VAL A 134 -12.74 -2.21 3.53
CA VAL A 134 -14.20 -2.41 3.45
C VAL A 134 -14.59 -3.15 2.16
N MET A 135 -13.98 -2.88 1.00
CA MET A 135 -14.26 -3.64 -0.22
C MET A 135 -13.97 -5.14 -0.02
N GLN A 136 -12.84 -5.48 0.60
CA GLN A 136 -12.46 -6.87 0.91
C GLN A 136 -13.43 -7.50 1.93
N LEU A 137 -13.72 -6.80 3.01
CA LEU A 137 -14.65 -7.27 4.07
C LEU A 137 -16.05 -7.50 3.52
N MET A 138 -16.59 -6.55 2.75
CA MET A 138 -17.93 -6.64 2.15
C MET A 138 -18.01 -7.74 1.10
N ALA A 139 -16.95 -7.98 0.34
CA ALA A 139 -16.90 -9.11 -0.59
C ALA A 139 -17.03 -10.45 0.16
N VAL A 140 -16.29 -10.64 1.26
CA VAL A 140 -16.37 -11.83 2.12
C VAL A 140 -17.76 -11.97 2.75
N ILE A 141 -18.31 -10.89 3.32
CA ILE A 141 -19.65 -10.87 3.92
C ILE A 141 -20.72 -11.21 2.89
N THR A 142 -20.65 -10.62 1.70
CA THR A 142 -21.62 -10.86 0.63
C THR A 142 -21.59 -12.31 0.16
N MET A 143 -20.42 -12.89 -0.07
CA MET A 143 -20.30 -14.32 -0.39
C MET A 143 -20.99 -15.19 0.66
N LYS A 144 -20.72 -14.95 1.94
CA LYS A 144 -21.30 -15.72 3.04
C LYS A 144 -22.81 -15.53 3.15
N LYS A 145 -23.30 -14.27 3.07
CA LYS A 145 -24.71 -13.89 3.18
C LYS A 145 -25.59 -14.50 2.09
N TYR A 146 -25.04 -14.60 0.87
CA TYR A 146 -25.77 -15.17 -0.29
C TYR A 146 -25.46 -16.66 -0.54
N GLY A 147 -24.75 -17.31 0.37
CA GLY A 147 -24.45 -18.75 0.28
C GLY A 147 -23.52 -19.14 -0.88
N ILE A 148 -22.74 -18.18 -1.38
CA ILE A 148 -21.79 -18.42 -2.46
C ILE A 148 -20.47 -18.92 -1.86
N VAL A 149 -20.07 -20.13 -2.22
CA VAL A 149 -18.85 -20.77 -1.69
C VAL A 149 -17.72 -20.64 -2.73
N PRO A 150 -16.61 -19.98 -2.38
CA PRO A 150 -15.45 -19.91 -3.29
C PRO A 150 -14.81 -21.28 -3.45
N ASP A 151 -13.95 -21.43 -4.45
CA ASP A 151 -13.29 -22.70 -4.73
C ASP A 151 -12.25 -23.06 -3.67
N ARG A 152 -11.50 -22.05 -3.20
CA ARG A 152 -10.50 -22.16 -2.14
C ARG A 152 -10.88 -21.33 -0.92
N ASP A 153 -10.26 -21.58 0.20
CA ASP A 153 -10.42 -20.72 1.36
C ASP A 153 -9.98 -19.29 1.05
N ILE A 154 -10.75 -18.30 1.52
CA ILE A 154 -10.37 -16.89 1.50
C ILE A 154 -10.01 -16.49 2.93
N VAL A 155 -8.82 -15.96 3.11
CA VAL A 155 -8.33 -15.44 4.40
C VAL A 155 -8.36 -13.93 4.34
N LEU A 156 -9.22 -13.28 5.11
CA LEU A 156 -9.16 -11.85 5.33
C LEU A 156 -8.14 -11.60 6.44
N PHE A 157 -7.08 -10.89 6.10
CA PHE A 157 -6.01 -10.49 7.01
C PHE A 157 -5.91 -8.98 7.07
N ALA A 158 -6.20 -8.40 8.24
CA ALA A 158 -6.04 -6.98 8.48
C ALA A 158 -4.92 -6.74 9.50
N THR A 159 -3.94 -5.93 9.14
CA THR A 159 -2.71 -5.68 9.90
C THR A 159 -2.71 -4.32 10.60
N CYS A 160 -1.84 -4.11 11.57
CA CYS A 160 -1.90 -2.95 12.47
C CYS A 160 -0.77 -1.92 12.32
N ASP A 161 0.19 -2.08 11.41
CA ASP A 161 1.44 -1.31 11.47
C ASP A 161 2.10 -1.10 10.11
N GLU A 162 1.31 -1.04 9.03
CA GLU A 162 1.85 -0.86 7.68
C GLU A 162 2.57 0.48 7.53
N GLU A 163 1.94 1.56 7.98
CA GLU A 163 2.39 2.96 7.84
C GLU A 163 3.71 3.28 8.59
N SER A 164 4.17 2.35 9.43
CA SER A 164 5.46 2.45 10.13
C SER A 164 6.43 1.30 9.79
N GLY A 165 6.13 0.53 8.73
CA GLY A 165 7.03 -0.50 8.20
C GLY A 165 6.63 -1.95 8.51
N GLY A 166 5.57 -2.19 9.29
CA GLY A 166 4.94 -3.49 9.49
C GLY A 166 5.66 -4.43 10.48
N ASP A 167 6.44 -3.88 11.41
CA ASP A 167 7.17 -4.70 12.39
C ASP A 167 6.23 -5.40 13.38
N LEU A 168 5.12 -4.74 13.78
CA LEU A 168 4.05 -5.31 14.60
C LEU A 168 2.90 -5.90 13.77
N GLY A 169 2.88 -5.62 12.47
CA GLY A 169 1.94 -6.14 11.50
C GLY A 169 2.41 -7.43 10.86
N VAL A 170 2.64 -7.39 9.54
CA VAL A 170 2.96 -8.57 8.72
C VAL A 170 4.23 -9.28 9.19
N ARG A 171 5.30 -8.57 9.56
CA ARG A 171 6.55 -9.23 10.04
C ARG A 171 6.29 -10.04 11.30
N TRP A 172 5.53 -9.48 12.25
CA TRP A 172 5.19 -10.16 13.50
C TRP A 172 4.30 -11.38 13.24
N MET A 173 3.29 -11.26 12.39
CA MET A 173 2.39 -12.36 12.02
C MET A 173 3.14 -13.49 11.30
N LEU A 174 3.99 -13.17 10.34
CA LEU A 174 4.81 -14.17 9.63
C LEU A 174 5.86 -14.85 10.54
N LYS A 175 6.27 -14.20 11.62
CA LYS A 175 7.18 -14.77 12.60
C LYS A 175 6.47 -15.68 13.60
N ASN A 176 5.31 -15.27 14.11
CA ASN A 176 4.66 -15.92 15.26
C ASN A 176 3.45 -16.77 14.85
N HIS A 177 2.82 -16.49 13.72
CA HIS A 177 1.57 -17.11 13.27
C HIS A 177 1.58 -17.44 11.77
N ALA A 178 2.74 -17.87 11.23
CA ALA A 178 2.92 -18.15 9.80
C ALA A 178 1.89 -19.13 9.22
N ALA A 179 1.43 -20.10 10.01
CA ALA A 179 0.44 -21.09 9.58
C ALA A 179 -0.94 -20.47 9.25
N GLU A 180 -1.30 -19.34 9.85
CA GLU A 180 -2.54 -18.62 9.52
C GLU A 180 -2.47 -17.95 8.13
N LEU A 181 -1.24 -17.70 7.64
CA LEU A 181 -0.94 -17.01 6.38
C LEU A 181 -0.31 -17.95 5.33
N ASP A 182 -0.36 -19.28 5.53
CA ASP A 182 0.09 -20.24 4.51
C ASP A 182 -0.90 -20.24 3.34
N ALA A 183 -0.55 -19.53 2.29
CA ALA A 183 -1.40 -19.22 1.15
C ALA A 183 -0.71 -19.55 -0.17
N GLU A 184 -1.49 -19.57 -1.27
CA GLU A 184 -0.94 -19.63 -2.62
C GLU A 184 -0.68 -18.22 -3.17
N TYR A 185 -1.56 -17.28 -2.80
CA TYR A 185 -1.50 -15.88 -3.25
C TYR A 185 -1.87 -14.91 -2.13
N VAL A 186 -1.34 -13.70 -2.23
CA VAL A 186 -1.74 -12.55 -1.41
C VAL A 186 -2.25 -11.45 -2.35
N LEU A 187 -3.37 -10.84 -2.02
CA LEU A 187 -3.94 -9.68 -2.68
C LEU A 187 -3.98 -8.52 -1.69
N ASP A 188 -3.15 -7.54 -1.94
CA ASP A 188 -2.87 -6.37 -1.12
C ASP A 188 -3.33 -5.09 -1.86
N GLU A 189 -3.01 -3.93 -1.35
CA GLU A 189 -3.16 -2.64 -2.03
C GLU A 189 -2.09 -2.42 -3.11
N GLY A 190 -2.23 -1.36 -3.90
CA GLY A 190 -1.17 -0.85 -4.78
C GLY A 190 -1.61 -0.58 -6.21
N GLY A 191 -1.87 -1.61 -7.01
CA GLY A 191 -2.28 -1.43 -8.40
C GLY A 191 -3.71 -0.88 -8.53
N PHE A 192 -3.95 0.03 -9.46
CA PHE A 192 -5.24 0.71 -9.64
C PHE A 192 -5.52 1.05 -11.11
N GLY A 193 -6.77 1.32 -11.41
CA GLY A 193 -7.18 1.92 -12.67
C GLY A 193 -6.85 3.41 -12.72
N THR A 194 -6.39 3.90 -13.86
CA THR A 194 -6.10 5.33 -14.02
C THR A 194 -6.48 5.82 -15.41
N ARG A 195 -7.08 7.01 -15.46
CA ARG A 195 -7.39 7.70 -16.71
C ARG A 195 -6.47 8.91 -16.84
N ASP A 196 -5.85 9.06 -18.01
CA ASP A 196 -4.99 10.22 -18.34
C ASP A 196 -3.75 10.39 -17.44
N VAL A 197 -3.35 9.37 -16.67
CA VAL A 197 -2.14 9.44 -15.82
C VAL A 197 -0.93 8.82 -16.51
N LEU A 198 -1.07 7.61 -17.06
CA LEU A 198 0.04 6.99 -17.79
C LEU A 198 0.18 7.58 -19.20
N GLN A 199 -0.94 7.82 -19.86
CA GLN A 199 -0.99 8.49 -21.16
C GLN A 199 -2.36 9.14 -21.34
N LYS A 200 -2.39 10.35 -21.88
CA LYS A 200 -3.62 11.09 -22.17
C LYS A 200 -4.53 10.30 -23.14
N GLY A 201 -5.82 10.28 -22.83
CA GLY A 201 -6.84 9.57 -23.61
C GLY A 201 -6.95 8.08 -23.29
N LYS A 202 -6.06 7.51 -22.48
CA LYS A 202 -6.09 6.08 -22.14
C LYS A 202 -6.61 5.80 -20.73
N LEU A 203 -7.42 4.74 -20.64
CA LEU A 203 -7.77 4.09 -19.40
C LEU A 203 -6.86 2.87 -19.26
N VAL A 204 -5.98 2.91 -18.27
CA VAL A 204 -5.06 1.81 -17.96
C VAL A 204 -5.34 1.30 -16.56
N PHE A 205 -5.47 0.00 -16.40
CA PHE A 205 -5.60 -0.64 -15.10
C PHE A 205 -4.33 -1.44 -14.80
N GLY A 206 -3.57 -0.98 -13.80
CA GLY A 206 -2.38 -1.64 -13.33
C GLY A 206 -2.68 -2.64 -12.22
N ILE A 207 -2.06 -3.83 -12.28
CA ILE A 207 -1.99 -4.77 -11.16
C ILE A 207 -0.57 -4.70 -10.65
N SER A 208 -0.36 -4.22 -9.40
CA SER A 208 0.99 -4.07 -8.86
C SER A 208 1.64 -5.43 -8.66
N VAL A 209 2.81 -5.59 -9.24
CA VAL A 209 3.66 -6.80 -9.14
C VAL A 209 5.06 -6.47 -8.62
N ALA A 210 5.39 -5.18 -8.55
CA ALA A 210 6.70 -4.70 -8.13
C ALA A 210 6.59 -3.30 -7.50
N GLU A 211 7.49 -3.01 -6.60
CA GLU A 211 7.57 -1.76 -5.85
C GLU A 211 9.00 -1.28 -5.79
N LYS A 212 9.18 0.04 -5.70
CA LYS A 212 10.51 0.60 -5.45
C LYS A 212 10.90 0.40 -4.00
N GLN A 213 12.19 0.12 -3.77
CA GLN A 213 12.74 -0.11 -2.44
C GLN A 213 13.10 1.23 -1.78
N PRO A 214 12.68 1.49 -0.53
CA PRO A 214 13.16 2.64 0.23
C PRO A 214 14.63 2.43 0.64
N ALA A 215 15.45 3.45 0.40
CA ALA A 215 16.83 3.51 0.81
C ALA A 215 17.10 4.89 1.43
N TRP A 216 16.65 5.08 2.67
CA TRP A 216 16.80 6.39 3.32
C TRP A 216 18.23 6.59 3.78
N LEU A 217 18.82 7.69 3.35
CA LEU A 217 20.20 8.03 3.64
C LEU A 217 20.28 9.23 4.57
N ARG A 218 21.23 9.18 5.49
CA ARG A 218 21.69 10.34 6.26
C ARG A 218 23.04 10.78 5.72
N ILE A 219 23.13 12.06 5.36
CA ILE A 219 24.39 12.72 4.98
C ILE A 219 24.78 13.65 6.11
N ARG A 220 25.96 13.45 6.69
CA ARG A 220 26.48 14.29 7.77
C ARG A 220 27.81 14.89 7.39
N ALA A 221 27.92 16.20 7.47
CA ALA A 221 29.17 16.94 7.25
C ALA A 221 29.75 17.41 8.59
N LYS A 222 31.07 17.36 8.71
CA LYS A 222 31.86 17.92 9.80
C LYS A 222 32.62 19.16 9.34
N GLY A 223 32.88 20.07 10.27
CA GLY A 223 33.68 21.26 10.09
C GLY A 223 34.10 21.82 11.44
N THR A 224 34.63 23.02 11.45
CA THR A 224 35.08 23.72 12.64
C THR A 224 34.00 24.72 13.12
N ALA A 225 33.67 24.70 14.41
CA ALA A 225 32.81 25.73 14.99
C ALA A 225 33.55 27.08 15.07
N ALA A 226 32.87 28.17 14.71
CA ALA A 226 33.49 29.50 14.69
C ALA A 226 32.46 30.62 14.90
N HIS A 227 32.94 31.82 15.19
CA HIS A 227 32.11 33.00 15.22
C HIS A 227 31.72 33.44 13.80
N GLY A 228 30.44 33.67 13.53
CA GLY A 228 29.91 33.95 12.18
C GLY A 228 30.50 35.19 11.50
N SER A 229 31.05 36.16 12.27
CA SER A 229 31.75 37.34 11.71
C SER A 229 33.16 37.04 11.17
N GLN A 230 33.65 35.83 11.41
CA GLN A 230 34.98 35.37 10.93
C GLN A 230 34.82 34.16 10.04
N PRO A 231 34.49 34.31 8.75
CA PRO A 231 34.27 33.22 7.83
C PRO A 231 35.51 32.29 7.75
N ILE A 232 35.22 30.97 7.81
CA ILE A 232 36.24 29.93 7.73
C ILE A 232 35.98 29.00 6.52
N PRO A 233 37.04 28.46 5.88
CA PRO A 233 36.86 27.52 4.75
C PRO A 233 36.26 26.19 5.17
N ASP A 234 36.48 25.77 6.43
CA ASP A 234 36.00 24.51 6.99
C ASP A 234 34.62 24.68 7.69
N ASN A 235 33.63 25.10 6.89
CA ASN A 235 32.25 25.32 7.35
C ASN A 235 31.38 24.10 7.04
N ALA A 236 30.86 23.44 8.07
CA ALA A 236 30.04 22.23 7.95
C ALA A 236 28.79 22.43 7.05
N ASN A 237 28.12 23.59 7.15
CA ASN A 237 26.96 23.90 6.33
C ASN A 237 27.33 23.94 4.84
N MET A 238 28.42 24.62 4.48
CA MET A 238 28.86 24.72 3.10
C MET A 238 29.35 23.39 2.54
N THR A 239 29.98 22.57 3.39
CA THR A 239 30.38 21.21 3.03
C THR A 239 29.15 20.32 2.77
N LEU A 240 28.12 20.38 3.62
CA LEU A 240 26.87 19.64 3.44
C LEU A 240 26.14 20.04 2.16
N LEU A 241 26.00 21.34 1.89
CA LEU A 241 25.32 21.84 0.68
C LEU A 241 25.98 21.32 -0.60
N ARG A 242 27.34 21.37 -0.67
CA ARG A 242 28.09 20.83 -1.80
C ARG A 242 27.96 19.31 -1.92
N ALA A 243 27.90 18.60 -0.79
CA ALA A 243 27.68 17.16 -0.78
C ALA A 243 26.29 16.78 -1.33
N ILE A 244 25.24 17.50 -0.92
CA ILE A 244 23.86 17.29 -1.40
C ILE A 244 23.80 17.59 -2.91
N GLU A 245 24.36 18.71 -3.37
CA GLU A 245 24.40 19.07 -4.79
C GLU A 245 25.04 17.95 -5.64
N LYS A 246 26.20 17.45 -5.23
CA LYS A 246 26.87 16.32 -5.91
C LYS A 246 26.08 15.04 -5.86
N ALA A 247 25.47 14.71 -4.71
CA ALA A 247 24.64 13.52 -4.53
C ALA A 247 23.43 13.54 -5.46
N MET A 248 22.80 14.68 -5.65
CA MET A 248 21.56 14.84 -6.41
C MET A 248 21.78 15.16 -7.90
N ALA A 249 23.01 15.46 -8.34
CA ALA A 249 23.32 15.88 -9.71
C ALA A 249 22.89 14.86 -10.79
N ALA A 250 22.90 13.57 -10.49
CA ALA A 250 22.34 12.53 -11.34
C ALA A 250 21.99 11.31 -10.49
N PRO A 251 20.73 10.87 -10.43
CA PRO A 251 20.41 9.59 -9.83
C PRO A 251 21.10 8.47 -10.61
N PRO A 252 21.62 7.42 -9.92
CA PRO A 252 22.21 6.28 -10.60
C PRO A 252 21.23 5.69 -11.62
N SER A 253 21.69 5.48 -12.85
CA SER A 253 20.89 4.88 -13.90
C SER A 253 20.70 3.39 -13.62
N GLY A 254 19.48 2.95 -13.37
CA GLY A 254 19.11 1.55 -13.38
C GLY A 254 18.83 1.06 -14.81
N LYS A 255 19.00 -0.24 -15.06
CA LYS A 255 18.44 -0.87 -16.26
C LYS A 255 16.90 -0.78 -16.21
N GLN A 256 16.29 -0.58 -17.38
CA GLN A 256 14.82 -0.59 -17.47
C GLN A 256 14.27 -1.92 -16.92
N HIS A 257 13.42 -1.85 -15.91
CA HIS A 257 12.83 -3.03 -15.30
C HIS A 257 11.79 -3.66 -16.25
N PRO A 258 11.69 -5.01 -16.36
CA PRO A 258 10.75 -5.68 -17.28
C PRO A 258 9.29 -5.25 -17.10
N VAL A 259 8.85 -4.97 -15.87
CA VAL A 259 7.49 -4.46 -15.59
C VAL A 259 7.26 -3.10 -16.28
N ILE A 260 8.26 -2.21 -16.28
CA ILE A 260 8.16 -0.93 -16.98
C ILE A 260 8.04 -1.12 -18.49
N ALA A 261 8.74 -2.10 -19.07
CA ALA A 261 8.60 -2.43 -20.47
C ALA A 261 7.16 -2.88 -20.83
N GLN A 262 6.52 -3.66 -19.95
CA GLN A 262 5.10 -4.05 -20.12
C GLN A 262 4.16 -2.85 -20.00
N MET A 263 4.39 -1.96 -19.03
CA MET A 263 3.59 -0.73 -18.89
C MET A 263 3.70 0.17 -20.13
N LEU A 264 4.92 0.34 -20.66
CA LEU A 264 5.14 1.09 -21.91
C LEU A 264 4.41 0.45 -23.09
N ALA A 265 4.48 -0.87 -23.24
CA ALA A 265 3.77 -1.59 -24.30
C ALA A 265 2.25 -1.37 -24.23
N ALA A 266 1.67 -1.39 -23.02
CA ALA A 266 0.22 -1.17 -22.82
C ALA A 266 -0.24 0.24 -23.22
N VAL A 267 0.65 1.23 -23.19
CA VAL A 267 0.33 2.60 -23.59
C VAL A 267 0.85 2.97 -24.99
N GLY A 268 1.45 2.04 -25.72
CA GLY A 268 1.92 2.26 -27.11
C GLY A 268 3.36 2.75 -27.22
N GLY A 269 4.17 2.54 -26.17
CA GLY A 269 5.62 2.74 -26.19
C GLY A 269 6.14 3.93 -25.37
N GLU A 270 5.29 4.91 -25.04
CA GLU A 270 5.69 6.09 -24.29
C GLU A 270 4.63 6.46 -23.23
N MET A 271 5.05 6.84 -22.03
CA MET A 271 4.21 7.40 -20.98
C MET A 271 4.36 8.92 -20.94
N ASP A 272 3.26 9.61 -20.65
CA ASP A 272 3.30 11.06 -20.41
C ASP A 272 4.17 11.39 -19.19
N SER A 273 4.95 12.46 -19.30
CA SER A 273 5.82 12.90 -18.22
C SER A 273 5.04 13.55 -17.09
N ASN A 274 5.01 12.93 -15.93
CA ASN A 274 4.45 13.47 -14.70
C ASN A 274 5.17 12.88 -13.47
N LYS A 275 4.81 13.33 -12.25
CA LYS A 275 5.49 12.89 -11.04
C LYS A 275 5.44 11.36 -10.83
N PHE A 276 4.33 10.70 -11.19
CA PHE A 276 4.17 9.25 -11.03
C PHE A 276 5.00 8.48 -12.06
N THR A 277 4.80 8.77 -13.35
CA THR A 277 5.52 8.07 -14.45
C THR A 277 7.02 8.29 -14.38
N ASN A 278 7.45 9.49 -14.00
CA ASN A 278 8.90 9.79 -13.81
C ASN A 278 9.47 9.01 -12.61
N ALA A 279 8.68 8.84 -11.54
CA ALA A 279 9.14 8.14 -10.35
C ALA A 279 9.32 6.64 -10.56
N ILE A 280 8.45 5.98 -11.35
CA ILE A 280 8.50 4.52 -11.54
C ILE A 280 9.57 4.07 -12.54
N GLN A 281 10.05 4.94 -13.41
CA GLN A 281 10.99 4.56 -14.49
C GLN A 281 12.47 4.59 -14.08
N LYS A 282 12.82 5.22 -12.96
CA LYS A 282 14.20 5.43 -12.51
C LYS A 282 14.31 5.45 -10.99
N ASN A 283 15.53 5.31 -10.48
CA ASN A 283 15.83 5.61 -9.09
C ASN A 283 15.53 7.08 -8.80
N THR A 284 14.98 7.40 -7.64
CA THR A 284 14.65 8.76 -7.25
C THR A 284 15.29 9.13 -5.92
N LEU A 285 15.65 10.40 -5.78
CA LEU A 285 16.20 10.98 -4.57
C LEU A 285 15.42 12.25 -4.24
N SER A 286 15.01 12.38 -2.99
CA SER A 286 14.34 13.56 -2.47
C SER A 286 15.03 14.01 -1.19
N LEU A 287 15.46 15.29 -1.13
CA LEU A 287 15.93 15.89 0.11
C LEU A 287 14.73 16.11 1.04
N THR A 288 14.74 15.47 2.21
CA THR A 288 13.59 15.48 3.12
C THR A 288 13.85 16.31 4.38
N THR A 289 15.09 16.33 4.91
CA THR A 289 15.42 17.16 6.07
C THR A 289 16.77 17.84 5.91
N LEU A 290 16.89 19.04 6.52
CA LEU A 290 18.13 19.74 6.73
C LEU A 290 18.16 20.19 8.21
N LYS A 291 19.23 19.82 8.91
CA LYS A 291 19.45 20.18 10.31
C LYS A 291 20.83 20.76 10.50
N SER A 292 20.91 21.96 11.08
CA SER A 292 22.15 22.63 11.42
C SER A 292 21.90 23.73 12.43
N GLY A 293 22.98 24.27 12.99
CA GLY A 293 22.94 25.36 13.97
C GLY A 293 23.29 24.90 15.38
N VAL A 294 23.42 25.85 16.29
CA VAL A 294 23.80 25.64 17.70
C VAL A 294 22.83 26.37 18.62
N GLY A 295 22.36 25.67 19.65
CA GLY A 295 21.46 26.21 20.68
C GLY A 295 19.97 26.12 20.31
N ASP A 296 19.13 26.33 21.33
CA ASP A 296 17.68 26.46 21.21
C ASP A 296 17.26 27.71 22.04
N PRO A 297 16.83 28.79 21.37
CA PRO A 297 16.75 29.00 19.92
C PRO A 297 18.13 29.05 19.25
N VAL A 298 18.15 28.67 17.97
CA VAL A 298 19.39 28.60 17.16
C VAL A 298 20.09 29.95 17.11
N LYS A 299 21.39 29.97 17.37
CA LYS A 299 22.22 31.18 17.35
C LYS A 299 22.68 31.51 15.92
N VAL A 300 22.24 32.64 15.38
CA VAL A 300 22.50 33.08 14.02
C VAL A 300 23.94 33.48 13.72
N ASN A 301 24.71 33.79 14.76
CA ASN A 301 26.10 34.27 14.69
C ASN A 301 27.15 33.17 15.00
N VAL A 302 26.75 31.90 15.03
CA VAL A 302 27.64 30.76 15.27
C VAL A 302 27.68 29.86 14.05
N ILE A 303 28.87 29.57 13.54
CA ILE A 303 29.12 28.52 12.52
C ILE A 303 29.14 27.18 13.27
N PRO A 304 28.26 26.23 12.95
CA PRO A 304 28.24 24.91 13.60
C PRO A 304 29.37 24.00 13.14
N SER A 305 29.80 23.07 14.00
CA SER A 305 30.79 22.05 13.65
C SER A 305 30.20 20.84 12.92
N THR A 306 28.88 20.72 12.87
CA THR A 306 28.19 19.63 12.17
C THR A 306 26.95 20.15 11.48
N ALA A 307 26.63 19.53 10.34
CA ALA A 307 25.38 19.72 9.61
C ALA A 307 24.90 18.36 9.06
N GLU A 308 23.58 18.15 9.03
CA GLU A 308 23.00 16.86 8.64
C GLU A 308 21.83 17.05 7.69
N ALA A 309 21.67 16.13 6.75
CA ALA A 309 20.53 16.03 5.84
C ALA A 309 20.07 14.59 5.74
N THR A 310 18.78 14.39 5.44
CA THR A 310 18.27 13.08 5.02
C THR A 310 17.73 13.12 3.60
N LEU A 311 18.02 12.05 2.86
CA LEU A 311 17.47 11.79 1.54
C LEU A 311 16.53 10.58 1.59
N ASP A 312 15.32 10.73 1.08
CA ASP A 312 14.47 9.60 0.70
C ASP A 312 14.87 9.14 -0.71
N CYS A 313 15.58 8.03 -0.78
CA CYS A 313 15.95 7.39 -2.04
C CYS A 313 15.00 6.21 -2.26
N ARG A 314 14.48 6.09 -3.51
CA ARG A 314 13.65 4.96 -3.92
C ARG A 314 14.33 4.27 -5.10
N LEU A 315 14.72 3.01 -4.88
CA LEU A 315 15.50 2.23 -5.86
C LEU A 315 14.58 1.28 -6.62
N LEU A 316 14.87 1.08 -7.89
CA LEU A 316 14.20 0.03 -8.69
C LEU A 316 14.57 -1.36 -8.14
N PRO A 317 13.68 -2.35 -8.23
CA PRO A 317 14.00 -3.73 -7.87
C PRO A 317 15.24 -4.24 -8.60
N GLY A 318 16.10 -4.99 -7.90
CA GLY A 318 17.36 -5.50 -8.43
C GLY A 318 18.51 -4.50 -8.41
N VAL A 319 18.32 -3.28 -7.90
CA VAL A 319 19.41 -2.34 -7.65
C VAL A 319 20.07 -2.69 -6.32
N ASN A 320 21.37 -2.98 -6.36
CA ASN A 320 22.13 -3.24 -5.14
C ASN A 320 22.32 -1.94 -4.34
N ALA A 321 21.84 -1.92 -3.11
CA ALA A 321 21.86 -0.74 -2.27
C ALA A 321 23.27 -0.33 -1.83
N GLU A 322 24.15 -1.30 -1.58
CA GLU A 322 25.54 -1.00 -1.18
C GLU A 322 26.34 -0.40 -2.34
N GLU A 323 26.11 -0.89 -3.58
CA GLU A 323 26.69 -0.28 -4.79
C GLU A 323 26.17 1.14 -4.98
N PHE A 324 24.87 1.36 -4.80
CA PHE A 324 24.24 2.68 -4.87
C PHE A 324 24.86 3.66 -3.85
N ILE A 325 25.04 3.23 -2.60
CA ILE A 325 25.63 4.05 -1.53
C ILE A 325 27.12 4.32 -1.82
N SER A 326 27.84 3.32 -2.32
CA SER A 326 29.25 3.47 -2.70
C SER A 326 29.45 4.47 -3.84
N GLU A 327 28.57 4.43 -4.84
CA GLU A 327 28.54 5.42 -5.91
C GLU A 327 28.24 6.83 -5.38
N MET A 328 27.29 6.95 -4.45
CA MET A 328 26.97 8.22 -3.79
C MET A 328 28.18 8.80 -3.05
N ARG A 329 28.89 7.96 -2.26
CA ARG A 329 30.11 8.34 -1.57
C ARG A 329 31.20 8.79 -2.54
N ALA A 330 31.38 8.06 -3.64
CA ALA A 330 32.37 8.40 -4.67
C ALA A 330 32.08 9.74 -5.36
N ARG A 331 30.81 10.06 -5.60
CA ARG A 331 30.39 11.36 -6.16
C ARG A 331 30.67 12.53 -5.23
N ILE A 332 30.31 12.36 -3.94
CA ILE A 332 30.52 13.37 -2.92
C ILE A 332 32.05 13.65 -2.79
N ASN A 333 32.81 12.60 -2.66
CA ASN A 333 34.27 12.61 -2.58
C ASN A 333 34.81 13.72 -1.65
N ASP A 334 34.33 13.76 -0.41
CA ASP A 334 34.79 14.67 0.64
C ASP A 334 34.98 13.88 1.94
N PRO A 335 36.19 13.78 2.51
CA PRO A 335 36.46 12.97 3.70
C PRO A 335 35.77 13.49 4.97
N ARG A 336 35.24 14.71 4.95
CA ARG A 336 34.47 15.30 6.05
C ARG A 336 33.02 14.87 6.03
N VAL A 337 32.58 14.17 4.98
CA VAL A 337 31.18 13.77 4.79
C VAL A 337 31.02 12.27 4.98
N THR A 338 30.06 11.89 5.82
CA THR A 338 29.62 10.50 5.95
C THR A 338 28.25 10.33 5.30
N VAL A 339 28.04 9.18 4.63
CA VAL A 339 26.77 8.73 4.08
C VAL A 339 26.40 7.41 4.75
N GLU A 340 25.29 7.42 5.48
CA GLU A 340 24.78 6.27 6.26
C GLU A 340 23.40 5.87 5.75
N LEU A 341 23.17 4.56 5.62
CA LEU A 341 21.84 4.01 5.43
C LEU A 341 21.09 3.96 6.77
N ILE A 342 19.88 4.51 6.81
CA ILE A 342 19.04 4.57 8.03
C ILE A 342 17.76 3.73 7.92
N THR A 343 17.62 2.93 6.86
CA THR A 343 16.56 1.94 6.68
C THR A 343 17.14 0.56 6.44
N THR A 344 16.35 -0.47 6.69
CA THR A 344 16.66 -1.80 6.20
C THR A 344 16.26 -1.89 4.74
N ILE A 345 17.21 -2.24 3.86
CA ILE A 345 16.92 -2.53 2.46
C ILE A 345 16.85 -4.05 2.31
N ASP A 346 15.73 -4.49 1.80
CA ASP A 346 15.53 -5.87 1.41
C ASP A 346 15.17 -5.89 -0.07
N ASP A 347 16.07 -6.30 -0.95
CA ASP A 347 15.72 -6.48 -2.36
C ASP A 347 14.54 -7.45 -2.48
N THR A 348 13.54 -7.05 -3.24
CA THR A 348 12.29 -7.81 -3.35
C THR A 348 12.01 -8.10 -4.82
N PRO A 349 11.94 -9.39 -5.20
CA PRO A 349 11.63 -9.74 -6.57
C PRO A 349 10.22 -9.30 -6.96
N ALA A 350 10.03 -9.01 -8.25
CA ALA A 350 8.70 -8.80 -8.79
C ALA A 350 7.91 -10.14 -8.77
N THR A 351 6.61 -10.05 -8.50
CA THR A 351 5.71 -11.19 -8.68
C THR A 351 5.54 -11.49 -10.17
N SER A 352 5.49 -12.79 -10.54
CA SER A 352 5.14 -13.20 -11.90
C SER A 352 3.75 -12.70 -12.29
N PHE A 353 3.61 -12.15 -13.46
CA PHE A 353 2.32 -11.71 -14.03
C PHE A 353 1.73 -12.70 -15.05
N THR A 354 2.19 -13.96 -15.03
CA THR A 354 1.64 -15.06 -15.84
C THR A 354 0.92 -16.10 -14.98
N THR A 355 0.52 -15.75 -13.75
CA THR A 355 -0.16 -16.67 -12.84
C THR A 355 -1.67 -16.68 -13.07
N PRO A 356 -2.35 -17.76 -12.66
CA PRO A 356 -3.80 -17.84 -12.68
C PRO A 356 -4.51 -16.68 -11.97
N LEU A 357 -3.98 -16.19 -10.82
CA LEU A 357 -4.60 -15.05 -10.15
C LEU A 357 -4.48 -13.76 -10.97
N PHE A 358 -3.32 -13.49 -11.58
CA PHE A 358 -3.16 -12.32 -12.44
C PHE A 358 -4.16 -12.33 -13.60
N GLU A 359 -4.36 -13.48 -14.24
CA GLU A 359 -5.35 -13.65 -15.31
C GLU A 359 -6.79 -13.50 -14.82
N THR A 360 -7.09 -13.93 -13.59
CA THR A 360 -8.41 -13.70 -12.97
C THR A 360 -8.65 -12.22 -12.73
N LEU A 361 -7.67 -11.50 -12.15
CA LEU A 361 -7.74 -10.05 -11.96
C LEU A 361 -7.95 -9.34 -13.31
N ARG A 362 -7.18 -9.71 -14.34
CA ARG A 362 -7.32 -9.15 -15.69
C ARG A 362 -8.72 -9.36 -16.25
N ARG A 363 -9.28 -10.57 -16.13
CA ARG A 363 -10.64 -10.90 -16.59
C ARG A 363 -11.72 -10.10 -15.84
N VAL A 364 -11.60 -9.98 -14.51
CA VAL A 364 -12.53 -9.16 -13.71
C VAL A 364 -12.44 -7.68 -14.09
N ILE A 365 -11.23 -7.14 -14.25
CA ILE A 365 -11.04 -5.76 -14.71
C ILE A 365 -11.73 -5.55 -16.07
N LYS A 366 -11.48 -6.43 -17.03
CA LYS A 366 -12.08 -6.34 -18.38
C LYS A 366 -13.60 -6.51 -18.37
N HIS A 367 -14.16 -7.24 -17.41
CA HIS A 367 -15.62 -7.37 -17.24
C HIS A 367 -16.25 -6.02 -16.82
N HIS A 368 -15.66 -5.36 -15.82
CA HIS A 368 -16.17 -4.08 -15.33
C HIS A 368 -15.74 -2.88 -16.18
N HIS A 369 -14.58 -2.97 -16.81
CA HIS A 369 -13.98 -1.91 -17.63
C HIS A 369 -13.47 -2.47 -18.96
N PRO A 370 -14.38 -2.75 -19.93
CA PRO A 370 -14.01 -3.43 -21.19
C PRO A 370 -12.95 -2.69 -22.01
N THR A 371 -12.91 -1.37 -21.92
CA THR A 371 -11.98 -0.50 -22.67
C THR A 371 -10.64 -0.29 -21.96
N ALA A 372 -10.47 -0.74 -20.70
CA ALA A 372 -9.23 -0.58 -19.97
C ALA A 372 -8.10 -1.42 -20.57
N GLU A 373 -6.92 -0.85 -20.77
CA GLU A 373 -5.72 -1.65 -20.95
C GLU A 373 -5.26 -2.19 -19.60
N VAL A 374 -4.97 -3.49 -19.52
CA VAL A 374 -4.54 -4.14 -18.26
C VAL A 374 -3.09 -4.54 -18.35
N THR A 375 -2.29 -4.07 -17.39
CA THR A 375 -0.83 -4.28 -17.38
C THR A 375 -0.32 -4.60 -15.98
N PRO A 376 0.77 -5.38 -15.84
CA PRO A 376 1.51 -5.39 -14.57
C PRO A 376 2.03 -3.98 -14.28
N MET A 377 2.02 -3.57 -13.02
CA MET A 377 2.40 -2.22 -12.61
C MET A 377 3.58 -2.23 -11.63
N MET A 378 4.48 -1.26 -11.80
CA MET A 378 5.44 -0.82 -10.81
C MET A 378 4.82 0.33 -10.03
N VAL A 379 4.88 0.29 -8.69
CA VAL A 379 4.51 1.43 -7.86
C VAL A 379 5.72 2.09 -7.22
N PRO A 380 5.72 3.42 -7.03
CA PRO A 380 6.88 4.14 -6.52
C PRO A 380 7.02 4.09 -4.99
N TYR A 381 5.98 3.65 -4.29
CA TYR A 381 5.91 3.49 -2.83
C TYR A 381 6.09 2.02 -2.44
N SER A 382 6.12 1.73 -1.16
CA SER A 382 6.22 0.38 -0.60
C SER A 382 4.95 0.03 0.17
N THR A 383 4.57 -1.25 0.16
CA THR A 383 3.44 -1.82 0.88
C THR A 383 3.91 -3.00 1.76
N ASP A 384 2.98 -3.79 2.27
CA ASP A 384 3.30 -5.03 2.96
C ASP A 384 3.61 -6.21 2.02
N SER A 385 3.25 -6.13 0.75
CA SER A 385 3.49 -7.17 -0.28
C SER A 385 4.94 -7.69 -0.37
N PRO A 386 5.99 -6.85 -0.29
CA PRO A 386 7.38 -7.28 -0.30
C PRO A 386 7.72 -8.32 0.76
N LYS A 387 7.09 -8.26 1.92
CA LYS A 387 7.34 -9.20 3.04
C LYS A 387 6.92 -10.63 2.68
N PHE A 388 5.86 -10.79 1.88
CA PHE A 388 5.41 -12.08 1.34
C PHE A 388 6.25 -12.52 0.16
N ARG A 389 6.55 -11.63 -0.79
CA ARG A 389 7.38 -11.93 -1.98
C ARG A 389 8.75 -12.49 -1.59
N ARG A 390 9.39 -11.95 -0.54
CA ARG A 390 10.67 -12.47 -0.01
C ARG A 390 10.58 -13.88 0.57
N LYS A 391 9.38 -14.31 0.96
CA LYS A 391 9.12 -15.71 1.38
C LYS A 391 8.70 -16.63 0.22
N GLY A 392 8.75 -16.13 -1.01
CA GLY A 392 8.35 -16.88 -2.20
C GLY A 392 6.84 -16.94 -2.42
N LEU A 393 6.03 -16.18 -1.66
CA LEU A 393 4.59 -16.09 -1.90
C LEU A 393 4.28 -14.97 -2.91
N PRO A 394 3.62 -15.29 -4.02
CA PRO A 394 3.17 -14.29 -4.98
C PRO A 394 2.18 -13.32 -4.34
N ALA A 395 2.55 -12.03 -4.28
CA ALA A 395 1.71 -10.96 -3.76
C ALA A 395 1.46 -9.89 -4.83
N TYR A 396 0.19 -9.53 -5.01
CA TYR A 396 -0.28 -8.57 -5.99
C TYR A 396 -0.92 -7.39 -5.28
N GLY A 397 -0.68 -6.18 -5.78
CA GLY A 397 -1.43 -5.02 -5.35
C GLY A 397 -2.63 -4.78 -6.27
N PHE A 398 -3.82 -4.63 -5.67
CA PHE A 398 -5.05 -4.44 -6.40
C PHE A 398 -6.02 -3.53 -5.65
N THR A 399 -6.07 -2.28 -6.08
CA THR A 399 -7.06 -1.28 -5.67
C THR A 399 -8.13 -1.23 -6.77
N PRO A 400 -9.29 -1.86 -6.59
CA PRO A 400 -10.28 -2.06 -7.67
C PRO A 400 -11.10 -0.79 -7.97
N MET A 401 -10.41 0.31 -8.28
CA MET A 401 -10.99 1.62 -8.56
C MET A 401 -10.25 2.31 -9.70
N ILE A 402 -10.95 3.18 -10.42
CA ILE A 402 -10.34 4.14 -11.33
C ILE A 402 -10.08 5.43 -10.56
N LEU A 403 -8.80 5.78 -10.40
CA LEU A 403 -8.35 6.99 -9.73
C LEU A 403 -7.89 8.01 -10.77
N THR A 404 -8.52 9.18 -10.78
CA THR A 404 -8.03 10.31 -11.57
C THR A 404 -6.84 10.96 -10.88
N ALA A 405 -6.02 11.71 -11.61
CA ALA A 405 -4.86 12.37 -11.04
C ALA A 405 -5.20 13.28 -9.83
N PRO A 406 -6.30 14.06 -9.82
CA PRO A 406 -6.72 14.82 -8.65
C PRO A 406 -7.10 13.95 -7.44
N VAL A 407 -7.77 12.82 -7.64
CA VAL A 407 -8.13 11.90 -6.53
C VAL A 407 -6.89 11.20 -6.00
N LEU A 408 -6.03 10.67 -6.89
CA LEU A 408 -4.77 10.03 -6.49
C LEU A 408 -3.87 10.97 -5.69
N ALA A 409 -3.88 12.27 -6.03
CA ALA A 409 -3.09 13.28 -5.31
C ALA A 409 -3.61 13.55 -3.88
N THR A 410 -4.80 13.05 -3.51
CA THR A 410 -5.34 13.24 -2.15
C THR A 410 -4.86 12.17 -1.15
N MET A 411 -4.27 11.08 -1.61
CA MET A 411 -3.64 10.09 -0.73
C MET A 411 -2.59 10.75 0.17
N HIS A 412 -2.67 10.55 1.47
CA HIS A 412 -1.84 11.20 2.50
C HIS A 412 -1.95 12.74 2.57
N SER A 413 -2.85 13.37 1.79
CA SER A 413 -3.11 14.81 1.91
C SER A 413 -4.21 15.12 2.94
N ASP A 414 -4.47 16.41 3.15
CA ASP A 414 -5.51 16.89 4.07
C ASP A 414 -6.91 16.91 3.43
N GLU A 415 -7.06 16.31 2.25
CA GLU A 415 -8.29 16.22 1.47
C GLU A 415 -8.57 14.81 0.97
N GLU A 416 -8.11 13.80 1.67
CA GLU A 416 -8.24 12.40 1.26
C GLU A 416 -9.70 11.99 1.13
N ARG A 417 -10.04 11.38 -0.03
CA ARG A 417 -11.41 10.99 -0.36
C ARG A 417 -11.47 9.91 -1.43
N ILE A 418 -12.56 9.16 -1.43
CA ILE A 418 -12.91 8.20 -2.52
C ILE A 418 -14.21 8.65 -3.19
N PRO A 419 -14.31 8.67 -4.53
CA PRO A 419 -15.58 8.75 -5.25
C PRO A 419 -16.46 7.54 -4.92
N ILE A 420 -17.73 7.77 -4.55
CA ILE A 420 -18.64 6.73 -4.06
C ILE A 420 -18.95 5.71 -5.15
N ASP A 421 -19.09 6.15 -6.41
CA ASP A 421 -19.31 5.28 -7.56
C ASP A 421 -18.14 4.29 -7.75
N GLN A 422 -16.89 4.78 -7.59
CA GLN A 422 -15.69 3.94 -7.69
C GLN A 422 -15.58 2.98 -6.50
N PHE A 423 -15.96 3.43 -5.31
CA PHE A 423 -16.02 2.57 -4.13
C PHE A 423 -17.01 1.41 -4.31
N HIS A 424 -18.23 1.68 -4.81
CA HIS A 424 -19.22 0.65 -5.08
C HIS A 424 -18.78 -0.34 -6.17
N ILE A 425 -18.18 0.16 -7.26
CA ILE A 425 -17.57 -0.70 -8.30
C ILE A 425 -16.47 -1.57 -7.68
N GLY A 426 -15.64 -1.00 -6.79
CA GLY A 426 -14.57 -1.71 -6.10
C GLY A 426 -15.08 -2.87 -5.24
N VAL A 427 -16.18 -2.71 -4.52
CA VAL A 427 -16.82 -3.79 -3.77
C VAL A 427 -17.23 -4.95 -4.69
N ARG A 428 -17.85 -4.63 -5.83
CA ARG A 428 -18.28 -5.64 -6.82
C ARG A 428 -17.10 -6.34 -7.48
N MET A 429 -16.07 -5.57 -7.87
CA MET A 429 -14.85 -6.16 -8.46
C MET A 429 -14.16 -7.10 -7.47
N MET A 430 -14.04 -6.72 -6.20
CA MET A 430 -13.45 -7.58 -5.16
C MET A 430 -14.29 -8.85 -4.95
N PHE A 431 -15.61 -8.74 -4.93
CA PHE A 431 -16.51 -9.89 -4.88
C PHE A 431 -16.31 -10.82 -6.08
N ASP A 432 -16.23 -10.29 -7.31
CA ASP A 432 -16.03 -11.08 -8.51
C ASP A 432 -14.65 -11.75 -8.54
N VAL A 433 -13.62 -11.12 -8.00
CA VAL A 433 -12.30 -11.74 -7.82
C VAL A 433 -12.43 -12.99 -6.95
N ILE A 434 -12.98 -12.89 -5.73
CA ILE A 434 -13.04 -14.03 -4.83
C ILE A 434 -14.03 -15.11 -5.29
N LYS A 435 -15.11 -14.73 -6.01
CA LYS A 435 -16.04 -15.67 -6.67
C LYS A 435 -15.36 -16.44 -7.80
N SER A 436 -14.39 -15.85 -8.48
CA SER A 436 -13.72 -16.40 -9.67
C SER A 436 -12.36 -17.04 -9.38
N VAL A 437 -11.89 -17.03 -8.16
CA VAL A 437 -10.64 -17.67 -7.75
C VAL A 437 -10.82 -19.19 -7.79
N PHE A 438 -10.17 -19.80 -8.75
CA PHE A 438 -10.21 -21.23 -9.11
C PHE A 438 -9.44 -22.10 -8.10
#